data_cf174e5cb30eaf1f30b1c45f0d21f236
#
_entry.id   cf174e5cb30eaf1f30b1c45f0d21f236
#
_cell.length_a   1.000
_cell.length_b   1.000
_cell.length_c   1.000
_cell.angle_alpha   90.00
_cell.angle_beta   90.00
_cell.angle_gamma   90.00
#
_symmetry.space_group_name_H-M   'P 1'
#
loop_
_entity.id
_entity.type
_entity.pdbx_description
1 polymer ?
#
loop_
_entity_poly.entity_id
_entity_poly.type
_entity_poly.pdbx_seq_one_letter_code
_entity_poly.pdbx_strand_id
1 'polypeptide(L)'
;MRRFSIFIGLFVAMCYVSCESKKHEKKEETKYLVSSPIQLDTSITKDYVSQIHSVRHIELRALEKGYLQDIYVDEGQFVKKGQRMFHIMPNVYQADLQKAKAEAEVAEIEYQNTKLLADGEVVSANELAMAKAEYDKAKAEVLLAETHLGFTDIRAPFDGIMDHLEVREGSLLDEGELLTKLSDNSKMWVYFNVPEAEYLDYIISAKKDEKQQVELLMANNKKFDQPGVVETIEGEFNHETGNIAFRATFPNPDGILRHGETGSILMRVPLDKAMLIPQKATFEVLDKKFVFVLDENDTVQQREIVVGAELPHLFVVEKGLSLNDKVLLEGIRMVKSGEKIHYDFEKPESILSHLDLYTE
;
A
#
# COMPACT_ATOMS: atom_id res chain seq x y z
N MET A 1 51.91 -16.18 -88.79
CA MET A 1 50.58 -15.54 -88.60
C MET A 1 49.38 -16.49 -88.64
N ARG A 2 49.52 -17.71 -89.09
CA ARG A 2 48.37 -18.71 -89.17
C ARG A 2 48.03 -19.43 -87.87
N ARG A 3 48.90 -19.41 -86.86
CA ARG A 3 48.63 -20.02 -85.53
C ARG A 3 47.96 -19.07 -84.52
N PHE A 4 47.97 -17.79 -84.74
CA PHE A 4 47.37 -16.80 -83.89
C PHE A 4 45.85 -16.62 -84.13
N SER A 5 45.41 -16.85 -85.36
CA SER A 5 43.98 -16.78 -85.73
C SER A 5 43.16 -17.96 -85.23
N ILE A 6 43.75 -19.10 -84.90
CA ILE A 6 43.08 -20.30 -84.41
C ILE A 6 42.75 -20.10 -82.88
N PHE A 7 43.63 -19.40 -82.13
CA PHE A 7 43.39 -19.10 -80.69
C PHE A 7 42.30 -18.05 -80.48
N ILE A 8 42.17 -17.06 -81.37
CA ILE A 8 41.10 -16.05 -81.29
C ILE A 8 39.73 -16.67 -81.60
N GLY A 9 39.68 -17.62 -82.61
CA GLY A 9 38.42 -18.33 -82.91
C GLY A 9 37.93 -19.24 -81.80
N LEU A 10 38.85 -19.90 -81.06
CA LEU A 10 38.52 -20.75 -79.93
C LEU A 10 38.08 -19.97 -78.72
N PHE A 11 38.60 -18.73 -78.53
CA PHE A 11 38.20 -17.83 -77.38
C PHE A 11 36.82 -17.19 -77.59
N VAL A 12 36.46 -16.89 -78.87
CA VAL A 12 35.13 -16.38 -79.22
C VAL A 12 34.03 -17.45 -79.07
N ALA A 13 34.37 -18.72 -79.40
CA ALA A 13 33.47 -19.86 -79.29
C ALA A 13 33.19 -20.21 -77.79
N MET A 14 34.12 -19.91 -76.85
CA MET A 14 33.97 -20.16 -75.44
C MET A 14 33.08 -19.10 -74.76
N CYS A 15 32.87 -17.91 -75.34
CA CYS A 15 31.99 -16.86 -74.80
C CYS A 15 30.50 -17.07 -75.10
N TYR A 16 30.14 -18.04 -76.00
CA TYR A 16 28.74 -18.29 -76.33
C TYR A 16 28.11 -19.48 -75.58
N VAL A 17 28.81 -20.13 -74.64
CA VAL A 17 28.28 -21.22 -73.84
C VAL A 17 27.96 -20.78 -72.44
N SER A 18 28.07 -19.46 -72.18
CA SER A 18 27.58 -18.87 -70.87
C SER A 18 26.13 -18.41 -71.01
N CYS A 19 25.25 -19.36 -71.22
CA CYS A 19 23.84 -19.11 -71.30
C CYS A 19 23.10 -19.96 -70.27
N GLU A 20 22.53 -19.18 -69.42
CA GLU A 20 21.17 -19.37 -68.91
C GLU A 20 20.89 -20.68 -68.17
N SER A 21 21.45 -20.72 -66.96
CA SER A 21 20.76 -21.38 -65.85
C SER A 21 19.92 -20.38 -65.19
N LYS A 22 18.71 -20.11 -65.66
CA LYS A 22 17.61 -19.62 -64.81
C LYS A 22 17.34 -20.76 -63.85
N LYS A 23 18.10 -20.77 -62.72
CA LYS A 23 17.56 -21.30 -61.47
C LYS A 23 16.35 -20.45 -61.16
N HIS A 24 15.15 -20.96 -61.43
CA HIS A 24 14.01 -20.62 -60.62
C HIS A 24 14.42 -20.97 -59.18
N GLU A 25 14.98 -19.99 -58.45
CA GLU A 25 14.87 -20.00 -57.00
C GLU A 25 13.37 -20.10 -56.77
N LYS A 26 12.89 -21.29 -56.42
CA LYS A 26 11.65 -21.38 -55.67
C LYS A 26 11.88 -20.44 -54.49
N LYS A 27 11.32 -19.23 -54.57
CA LYS A 27 11.12 -18.38 -53.37
C LYS A 27 10.42 -19.33 -52.42
N GLU A 28 11.12 -19.82 -51.42
CA GLU A 28 10.46 -20.45 -50.27
C GLU A 28 9.43 -19.45 -49.86
N GLU A 29 8.15 -19.76 -50.05
CA GLU A 29 7.05 -18.92 -49.59
C GLU A 29 7.19 -18.84 -48.10
N THR A 30 7.63 -17.67 -47.62
CA THR A 30 7.81 -17.42 -46.22
C THR A 30 6.41 -17.54 -45.60
N LYS A 31 6.18 -18.60 -44.86
CA LYS A 31 4.93 -18.79 -44.15
C LYS A 31 4.97 -17.96 -42.87
N TYR A 32 4.01 -17.13 -42.74
CA TYR A 32 3.86 -16.26 -41.57
C TYR A 32 2.99 -16.95 -40.50
N LEU A 33 3.29 -16.74 -39.24
CA LEU A 33 2.49 -17.27 -38.14
C LEU A 33 1.37 -16.29 -37.78
N VAL A 34 0.15 -16.78 -37.72
CA VAL A 34 -1.08 -16.00 -37.45
C VAL A 34 -1.90 -16.68 -36.39
N SER A 35 -2.52 -15.90 -35.51
CA SER A 35 -3.45 -16.39 -34.53
C SER A 35 -4.64 -15.41 -34.32
N SER A 36 -5.59 -15.81 -33.53
CA SER A 36 -6.68 -14.93 -33.10
C SER A 36 -6.48 -14.45 -31.67
N PRO A 37 -7.04 -13.28 -31.31
CA PRO A 37 -7.12 -12.86 -29.92
C PRO A 37 -7.84 -13.92 -29.08
N ILE A 38 -7.44 -14.06 -27.81
CA ILE A 38 -8.10 -14.97 -26.87
C ILE A 38 -8.80 -14.17 -25.78
N GLN A 39 -9.93 -14.67 -25.30
CA GLN A 39 -10.66 -14.07 -24.19
C GLN A 39 -10.52 -14.94 -22.96
N LEU A 40 -9.92 -14.40 -21.88
CA LEU A 40 -9.69 -15.10 -20.63
C LEU A 40 -9.96 -14.14 -19.44
N ASP A 41 -10.36 -14.74 -18.33
CA ASP A 41 -10.35 -14.04 -17.04
C ASP A 41 -8.92 -14.01 -16.52
N THR A 42 -8.43 -12.83 -16.19
CA THR A 42 -7.08 -12.60 -15.71
C THR A 42 -7.07 -11.54 -14.62
N SER A 43 -5.91 -11.16 -14.13
CA SER A 43 -5.78 -10.05 -13.17
C SER A 43 -4.50 -9.27 -13.45
N ILE A 44 -4.55 -7.99 -13.17
CA ILE A 44 -3.36 -7.12 -13.13
C ILE A 44 -3.04 -6.77 -11.69
N THR A 45 -1.76 -6.53 -11.42
CA THR A 45 -1.32 -6.01 -10.13
C THR A 45 -1.01 -4.53 -10.30
N LYS A 46 -1.73 -3.70 -9.56
CA LYS A 46 -1.46 -2.26 -9.47
C LYS A 46 -0.60 -1.99 -8.25
N ASP A 47 0.35 -1.08 -8.39
CA ASP A 47 1.32 -0.70 -7.38
C ASP A 47 1.04 0.73 -6.91
N TYR A 48 0.87 0.92 -5.60
CA TYR A 48 0.60 2.22 -4.99
C TYR A 48 1.61 2.49 -3.89
N VAL A 49 2.33 3.60 -4.00
CA VAL A 49 3.21 4.07 -2.94
C VAL A 49 2.42 4.25 -1.65
N SER A 50 2.96 3.78 -0.54
CA SER A 50 2.27 3.75 0.73
C SER A 50 3.13 4.20 1.91
N GLN A 51 2.43 4.63 2.97
CA GLN A 51 3.00 4.99 4.26
C GLN A 51 2.47 4.05 5.35
N ILE A 52 3.38 3.56 6.18
CA ILE A 52 3.11 2.57 7.21
C ILE A 52 3.02 3.26 8.56
N HIS A 53 1.90 3.14 9.24
CA HIS A 53 1.62 3.74 10.54
C HIS A 53 1.25 2.66 11.55
N SER A 54 1.72 2.84 12.79
CA SER A 54 1.26 2.04 13.92
C SER A 54 -0.22 2.27 14.17
N VAL A 55 -0.94 1.24 14.64
CA VAL A 55 -2.37 1.36 14.97
C VAL A 55 -2.62 2.39 16.08
N ARG A 56 -1.64 2.59 16.95
CA ARG A 56 -1.59 3.67 17.95
C ARG A 56 -0.18 4.24 18.00
N HIS A 57 -0.09 5.53 17.87
CA HIS A 57 1.15 6.29 18.05
C HIS A 57 0.82 7.54 18.82
N ILE A 58 1.40 7.71 20.01
CA ILE A 58 1.13 8.82 20.89
C ILE A 58 2.41 9.46 21.39
N GLU A 59 2.29 10.73 21.75
CA GLU A 59 3.27 11.45 22.53
C GLU A 59 2.93 11.29 24.02
N LEU A 60 3.86 10.76 24.80
CA LEU A 60 3.73 10.65 26.25
C LEU A 60 4.30 11.91 26.86
N ARG A 61 3.44 12.68 27.52
CA ARG A 61 3.76 13.99 28.08
C ARG A 61 3.57 14.00 29.59
N ALA A 62 4.34 14.84 30.29
CA ALA A 62 4.18 15.08 31.71
C ALA A 62 2.83 15.77 31.97
N LEU A 63 2.03 15.28 32.92
CA LEU A 63 0.79 15.90 33.35
C LEU A 63 0.99 16.84 34.55
N GLU A 64 2.13 16.70 35.24
CA GLU A 64 2.53 17.49 36.38
C GLU A 64 3.96 18.01 36.24
N LYS A 65 4.25 19.16 36.81
CA LYS A 65 5.56 19.76 36.88
C LYS A 65 6.42 19.21 38.02
N GLY A 66 7.72 19.15 37.82
CA GLY A 66 8.65 18.77 38.89
C GLY A 66 9.93 18.15 38.35
N TYR A 67 10.84 17.81 39.24
CA TYR A 67 12.08 17.12 38.84
C TYR A 67 11.77 15.67 38.48
N LEU A 68 12.28 15.20 37.31
CA LEU A 68 12.24 13.80 36.93
C LEU A 68 13.21 13.02 37.83
N GLN A 69 12.67 12.22 38.73
CA GLN A 69 13.44 11.51 39.74
C GLN A 69 14.03 10.22 39.18
N ASP A 70 13.18 9.40 38.53
CA ASP A 70 13.57 8.08 38.05
C ASP A 70 13.03 7.82 36.67
N ILE A 71 13.80 7.10 35.82
CA ILE A 71 13.41 6.54 34.53
C ILE A 71 13.56 5.01 34.62
N TYR A 72 12.46 4.27 34.44
CA TYR A 72 12.41 2.80 34.58
C TYR A 72 12.48 2.05 33.26
N VAL A 73 12.66 2.74 32.14
CA VAL A 73 12.59 2.23 30.79
C VAL A 73 13.73 2.77 29.96
N ASP A 74 14.06 2.09 28.87
CA ASP A 74 15.13 2.50 27.96
C ASP A 74 14.60 2.68 26.55
N GLU A 75 15.33 3.41 25.71
CA GLU A 75 15.01 3.70 24.32
C GLU A 75 14.86 2.40 23.51
N GLY A 76 13.80 2.31 22.69
CA GLY A 76 13.49 1.11 21.91
C GLY A 76 12.94 -0.07 22.70
N GLN A 77 12.78 0.05 24.03
CA GLN A 77 12.24 -1.01 24.87
C GLN A 77 10.74 -1.24 24.59
N PHE A 78 10.36 -2.53 24.60
CA PHE A 78 8.93 -2.89 24.65
C PHE A 78 8.42 -2.75 26.08
N VAL A 79 7.30 -2.02 26.25
CA VAL A 79 6.64 -1.81 27.53
C VAL A 79 5.24 -2.38 27.52
N LYS A 80 4.77 -2.86 28.67
CA LYS A 80 3.42 -3.37 28.87
C LYS A 80 2.50 -2.29 29.40
N LYS A 81 1.22 -2.36 29.08
CA LYS A 81 0.19 -1.49 29.65
C LYS A 81 0.26 -1.48 31.18
N GLY A 82 0.28 -0.27 31.77
CA GLY A 82 0.40 -0.07 33.21
C GLY A 82 1.83 -0.15 33.75
N GLN A 83 2.81 -0.54 32.94
CA GLN A 83 4.22 -0.51 33.36
C GLN A 83 4.63 0.91 33.68
N ARG A 84 5.30 1.10 34.84
CA ARG A 84 5.87 2.39 35.22
C ARG A 84 6.99 2.74 34.26
N MET A 85 6.96 3.98 33.76
CA MET A 85 7.97 4.47 32.82
C MET A 85 8.81 5.59 33.42
N PHE A 86 8.15 6.59 34.01
CA PHE A 86 8.81 7.75 34.59
C PHE A 86 8.21 8.05 35.97
N HIS A 87 9.02 8.67 36.83
CA HIS A 87 8.58 9.12 38.14
C HIS A 87 9.05 10.56 38.39
N ILE A 88 8.10 11.46 38.55
CA ILE A 88 8.34 12.86 38.95
C ILE A 88 8.44 12.88 40.46
N MET A 89 9.34 13.70 41.04
CA MET A 89 9.52 13.84 42.49
C MET A 89 8.19 14.18 43.18
N PRO A 90 7.63 13.28 44.00
CA PRO A 90 6.24 13.41 44.48
C PRO A 90 6.11 14.23 45.76
N ASN A 91 7.19 14.75 46.36
CA ASN A 91 7.20 15.28 47.73
C ASN A 91 6.19 16.38 47.94
N VAL A 92 6.04 17.31 47.00
CA VAL A 92 5.07 18.43 47.11
C VAL A 92 3.65 17.89 47.03
N TYR A 93 3.36 17.02 46.09
CA TYR A 93 2.04 16.40 45.91
C TYR A 93 1.63 15.50 47.06
N GLN A 94 2.59 14.84 47.72
CA GLN A 94 2.35 14.07 48.94
C GLN A 94 1.98 15.01 50.12
N ALA A 95 2.67 16.13 50.23
CA ALA A 95 2.36 17.13 51.29
C ALA A 95 0.98 17.75 51.08
N ASP A 96 0.62 18.07 49.82
CA ASP A 96 -0.70 18.59 49.47
C ASP A 96 -1.81 17.58 49.78
N LEU A 97 -1.58 16.30 49.44
CA LEU A 97 -2.52 15.22 49.78
C LEU A 97 -2.69 15.08 51.31
N GLN A 98 -1.60 15.13 52.09
CA GLN A 98 -1.67 15.05 53.55
C GLN A 98 -2.44 16.23 54.13
N LYS A 99 -2.23 17.44 53.61
CA LYS A 99 -2.97 18.63 53.97
C LYS A 99 -4.48 18.49 53.70
N ALA A 100 -4.85 18.09 52.48
CA ALA A 100 -6.24 17.88 52.10
C ALA A 100 -6.93 16.81 52.98
N LYS A 101 -6.23 15.73 53.32
CA LYS A 101 -6.75 14.69 54.22
C LYS A 101 -7.02 15.22 55.62
N ALA A 102 -6.11 16.05 56.15
CA ALA A 102 -6.33 16.65 57.49
C ALA A 102 -7.52 17.63 57.47
N GLU A 103 -7.70 18.41 56.41
CA GLU A 103 -8.84 19.32 56.25
C GLU A 103 -10.17 18.54 56.12
N ALA A 104 -10.16 17.39 55.37
CA ALA A 104 -11.34 16.54 55.28
C ALA A 104 -11.68 15.83 56.60
N GLU A 105 -10.69 15.46 57.39
CA GLU A 105 -10.91 14.88 58.73
C GLU A 105 -11.56 15.91 59.69
N VAL A 106 -11.14 17.18 59.67
CA VAL A 106 -11.76 18.25 60.46
C VAL A 106 -13.21 18.43 60.01
N ALA A 107 -13.47 18.52 58.72
CA ALA A 107 -14.84 18.69 58.19
C ALA A 107 -15.74 17.46 58.49
N GLU A 108 -15.17 16.26 58.53
CA GLU A 108 -15.91 15.06 58.93
C GLU A 108 -16.33 15.09 60.36
N ILE A 109 -15.41 15.47 61.28
CA ILE A 109 -15.69 15.59 62.69
C ILE A 109 -16.81 16.66 62.95
N GLU A 110 -16.71 17.79 62.24
CA GLU A 110 -17.73 18.85 62.32
C GLU A 110 -19.10 18.39 61.83
N TYR A 111 -19.13 17.68 60.67
CA TYR A 111 -20.37 17.09 60.17
C TYR A 111 -20.97 16.07 61.14
N GLN A 112 -20.16 15.18 61.71
CA GLN A 112 -20.61 14.18 62.66
C GLN A 112 -21.15 14.78 63.94
N ASN A 113 -20.47 15.81 64.48
CA ASN A 113 -20.94 16.54 65.63
C ASN A 113 -22.26 17.28 65.37
N THR A 114 -22.35 17.97 64.22
CA THR A 114 -23.59 18.65 63.80
C THR A 114 -24.71 17.66 63.59
N LYS A 115 -24.45 16.48 63.09
CA LYS A 115 -25.45 15.44 62.94
C LYS A 115 -25.97 14.93 64.26
N LEU A 116 -25.12 14.70 65.25
CA LEU A 116 -25.54 14.34 66.61
C LEU A 116 -26.43 15.40 67.23
N LEU A 117 -26.13 16.68 67.05
CA LEU A 117 -26.94 17.81 67.57
C LEU A 117 -28.28 17.95 66.81
N ALA A 118 -28.30 17.66 65.49
CA ALA A 118 -29.53 17.67 64.70
C ALA A 118 -30.46 16.50 65.06
N ASP A 119 -29.90 15.32 65.32
CA ASP A 119 -30.65 14.13 65.78
C ASP A 119 -31.25 14.39 67.15
N GLY A 120 -30.64 15.30 67.98
CA GLY A 120 -31.15 15.79 69.25
C GLY A 120 -32.03 17.02 69.13
N GLU A 121 -32.42 17.45 67.91
CA GLU A 121 -33.24 18.69 67.66
C GLU A 121 -32.60 20.00 68.17
N VAL A 122 -31.27 20.02 68.36
CA VAL A 122 -30.56 21.22 68.90
C VAL A 122 -30.21 22.19 67.78
N VAL A 123 -29.94 21.68 66.55
CA VAL A 123 -29.59 22.48 65.37
C VAL A 123 -30.57 22.24 64.22
N SER A 124 -30.63 23.15 63.26
CA SER A 124 -31.54 23.05 62.12
C SER A 124 -31.06 22.03 61.07
N ALA A 125 -32.01 21.46 60.29
CA ALA A 125 -31.72 20.64 59.20
C ALA A 125 -30.84 21.32 58.09
N ASN A 126 -30.97 22.65 58.00
CA ASN A 126 -30.16 23.47 57.10
C ASN A 126 -28.69 23.54 57.57
N GLU A 127 -28.42 23.60 58.81
CA GLU A 127 -27.07 23.62 59.41
C GLU A 127 -26.38 22.26 59.21
N LEU A 128 -27.10 21.15 59.39
CA LEU A 128 -26.62 19.81 59.08
C LEU A 128 -26.30 19.68 57.59
N ALA A 129 -27.17 20.23 56.72
CA ALA A 129 -26.93 20.19 55.28
C ALA A 129 -25.67 20.99 54.86
N MET A 130 -25.43 22.15 55.56
CA MET A 130 -24.20 22.95 55.32
C MET A 130 -22.95 22.20 55.78
N ALA A 131 -22.91 21.59 56.95
CA ALA A 131 -21.79 20.81 57.45
C ALA A 131 -21.49 19.61 56.57
N LYS A 132 -22.56 18.96 56.06
CA LYS A 132 -22.39 17.89 55.07
C LYS A 132 -21.78 18.37 53.77
N ALA A 133 -22.24 19.50 53.23
CA ALA A 133 -21.71 20.06 51.99
C ALA A 133 -20.23 20.44 52.12
N GLU A 134 -19.80 20.98 53.27
CA GLU A 134 -18.38 21.27 53.49
C GLU A 134 -17.52 20.00 53.59
N TYR A 135 -18.03 18.96 54.27
CA TYR A 135 -17.37 17.65 54.30
C TYR A 135 -17.24 17.05 52.88
N ASP A 136 -18.32 17.07 52.07
CA ASP A 136 -18.31 16.56 50.70
C ASP A 136 -17.36 17.38 49.82
N LYS A 137 -17.22 18.69 50.03
CA LYS A 137 -16.22 19.53 49.35
C LYS A 137 -14.78 19.13 49.72
N ALA A 138 -14.51 18.98 51.03
CA ALA A 138 -13.19 18.58 51.50
C ALA A 138 -12.77 17.19 50.96
N LYS A 139 -13.71 16.25 50.83
CA LYS A 139 -13.46 14.96 50.17
C LYS A 139 -13.12 15.11 48.70
N ALA A 140 -13.75 16.04 47.98
CA ALA A 140 -13.42 16.31 46.60
C ALA A 140 -11.99 16.88 46.46
N GLU A 141 -11.55 17.71 47.41
CA GLU A 141 -10.17 18.22 47.44
C GLU A 141 -9.14 17.12 47.71
N VAL A 142 -9.44 16.12 48.57
CA VAL A 142 -8.62 14.94 48.75
C VAL A 142 -8.49 14.17 47.43
N LEU A 143 -9.60 13.93 46.73
CA LEU A 143 -9.58 13.21 45.46
C LEU A 143 -8.75 13.96 44.39
N LEU A 144 -8.83 15.28 44.35
CA LEU A 144 -8.03 16.13 43.49
C LEU A 144 -6.54 15.96 43.79
N ALA A 145 -6.13 16.06 45.05
CA ALA A 145 -4.75 15.91 45.48
C ALA A 145 -4.22 14.48 45.22
N GLU A 146 -5.04 13.44 45.39
CA GLU A 146 -4.71 12.05 45.04
C GLU A 146 -4.49 11.90 43.52
N THR A 147 -5.27 12.57 42.68
CA THR A 147 -5.17 12.57 41.24
C THR A 147 -3.85 13.23 40.81
N HIS A 148 -3.52 14.41 41.35
CA HIS A 148 -2.24 15.08 41.09
C HIS A 148 -1.04 14.21 41.48
N LEU A 149 -1.08 13.62 42.68
CA LEU A 149 -0.04 12.66 43.09
C LEU A 149 0.03 11.48 42.16
N GLY A 150 -1.09 10.95 41.70
CA GLY A 150 -1.16 9.85 40.74
C GLY A 150 -0.47 10.17 39.40
N PHE A 151 -0.55 11.41 38.93
CA PHE A 151 0.06 11.87 37.71
C PHE A 151 1.59 12.02 37.81
N THR A 152 2.18 12.01 38.98
CA THR A 152 3.64 11.95 39.15
C THR A 152 4.23 10.59 38.72
N ASP A 153 3.40 9.55 38.66
CA ASP A 153 3.77 8.18 38.32
C ASP A 153 3.29 7.83 36.90
N ILE A 154 4.12 8.12 35.92
CA ILE A 154 3.76 8.04 34.51
C ILE A 154 3.90 6.59 34.02
N ARG A 155 2.79 6.03 33.51
CA ARG A 155 2.68 4.63 33.09
C ARG A 155 2.29 4.49 31.64
N ALA A 156 2.71 3.40 31.00
CA ALA A 156 2.32 3.05 29.65
C ALA A 156 0.79 2.84 29.52
N PRO A 157 0.09 3.58 28.64
CA PRO A 157 -1.36 3.44 28.49
C PRO A 157 -1.76 2.18 27.69
N PHE A 158 -0.83 1.58 26.93
CA PHE A 158 -1.00 0.35 26.15
C PHE A 158 0.35 -0.35 25.96
N ASP A 159 0.31 -1.58 25.46
CA ASP A 159 1.51 -2.35 25.08
C ASP A 159 2.13 -1.74 23.83
N GLY A 160 3.42 -1.45 23.86
CA GLY A 160 4.07 -0.80 22.71
C GLY A 160 5.57 -0.71 22.84
N ILE A 161 6.19 -0.17 21.79
CA ILE A 161 7.63 0.12 21.75
C ILE A 161 7.82 1.61 21.98
N MET A 162 8.72 1.91 22.89
CA MET A 162 9.09 3.27 23.20
C MET A 162 10.12 3.79 22.20
N ASP A 163 10.02 5.05 21.86
CA ASP A 163 11.00 5.78 21.05
C ASP A 163 12.15 6.31 21.95
N HIS A 164 12.90 7.28 21.46
CA HIS A 164 13.96 7.91 22.26
C HIS A 164 13.39 8.75 23.42
N LEU A 165 14.26 9.01 24.40
CA LEU A 165 13.95 9.83 25.57
C LEU A 165 14.28 11.29 25.29
N GLU A 166 13.27 12.17 25.35
CA GLU A 166 13.46 13.62 25.20
C GLU A 166 14.06 14.26 26.47
N VAL A 167 13.96 13.57 27.60
CA VAL A 167 14.37 14.04 28.92
C VAL A 167 15.32 13.08 29.61
N ARG A 168 15.97 13.53 30.66
CA ARG A 168 16.92 12.72 31.47
C ARG A 168 16.58 12.85 32.96
N GLU A 169 17.04 11.90 33.78
CA GLU A 169 16.96 11.99 35.23
C GLU A 169 17.56 13.31 35.74
N GLY A 170 16.85 13.97 36.63
CA GLY A 170 17.21 15.28 37.12
C GLY A 170 16.73 16.47 36.28
N SER A 171 16.09 16.25 35.11
CA SER A 171 15.46 17.31 34.34
C SER A 171 14.30 17.92 35.13
N LEU A 172 14.16 19.23 35.07
CA LEU A 172 12.96 19.91 35.52
C LEU A 172 11.93 19.85 34.39
N LEU A 173 10.77 19.29 34.69
CA LEU A 173 9.66 19.13 33.75
C LEU A 173 8.60 20.20 34.02
N ASP A 174 8.05 20.73 32.92
CA ASP A 174 6.82 21.52 32.94
C ASP A 174 5.62 20.66 32.54
N GLU A 175 4.41 21.12 32.88
CA GLU A 175 3.16 20.49 32.44
C GLU A 175 3.06 20.52 30.89
N GLY A 176 2.80 19.36 30.26
CA GLY A 176 2.75 19.19 28.81
C GLY A 176 4.09 18.90 28.16
N GLU A 177 5.19 18.83 28.90
CA GLU A 177 6.51 18.52 28.33
C GLU A 177 6.57 17.10 27.78
N LEU A 178 7.14 16.93 26.57
CA LEU A 178 7.28 15.65 25.89
C LEU A 178 8.38 14.80 26.55
N LEU A 179 8.03 13.59 26.94
CA LEU A 179 8.94 12.66 27.57
C LEU A 179 9.48 11.64 26.57
N THR A 180 8.58 11.04 25.77
CA THR A 180 8.86 10.06 24.74
C THR A 180 7.64 9.86 23.84
N LYS A 181 7.79 9.08 22.77
CA LYS A 181 6.70 8.58 21.96
C LYS A 181 6.51 7.09 22.19
N LEU A 182 5.29 6.61 22.11
CA LEU A 182 4.93 5.20 22.30
C LEU A 182 4.10 4.71 21.11
N SER A 183 4.54 3.59 20.49
CA SER A 183 3.93 3.01 19.29
C SER A 183 3.47 1.58 19.56
N ASP A 184 2.20 1.30 19.27
CA ASP A 184 1.66 -0.04 19.22
C ASP A 184 1.82 -0.59 17.79
N ASN A 185 2.81 -1.44 17.60
CA ASN A 185 3.15 -2.04 16.31
C ASN A 185 2.56 -3.46 16.13
N SER A 186 1.61 -3.87 16.96
CA SER A 186 0.98 -5.20 16.84
C SER A 186 0.22 -5.37 15.52
N LYS A 187 -0.33 -4.26 15.02
CA LYS A 187 -0.93 -4.13 13.69
C LYS A 187 -0.46 -2.82 13.08
N MET A 188 -0.38 -2.81 11.75
CA MET A 188 0.01 -1.62 11.03
C MET A 188 -1.11 -1.16 10.11
N TRP A 189 -1.34 0.13 10.07
CA TRP A 189 -2.19 0.80 9.09
C TRP A 189 -1.31 1.29 7.95
N VAL A 190 -1.61 0.84 6.76
CA VAL A 190 -0.89 1.23 5.55
C VAL A 190 -1.81 2.09 4.69
N TYR A 191 -1.45 3.35 4.55
CA TYR A 191 -2.19 4.33 3.75
C TYR A 191 -1.58 4.41 2.36
N PHE A 192 -2.42 4.39 1.35
CA PHE A 192 -2.03 4.54 -0.04
C PHE A 192 -3.10 5.30 -0.82
N ASN A 193 -2.66 6.04 -1.84
CA ASN A 193 -3.52 6.93 -2.61
C ASN A 193 -3.92 6.27 -3.93
N VAL A 194 -5.21 6.25 -4.20
CA VAL A 194 -5.81 5.68 -5.41
C VAL A 194 -6.41 6.82 -6.25
N PRO A 195 -6.07 6.92 -7.55
CA PRO A 195 -6.67 7.90 -8.46
C PRO A 195 -8.19 7.72 -8.60
N GLU A 196 -8.92 8.82 -8.84
CA GLU A 196 -10.37 8.83 -8.94
C GLU A 196 -10.91 7.83 -9.97
N ALA A 197 -10.29 7.72 -11.15
CA ALA A 197 -10.70 6.77 -12.17
C ALA A 197 -10.63 5.32 -11.67
N GLU A 198 -9.56 4.96 -10.96
CA GLU A 198 -9.37 3.62 -10.43
C GLU A 198 -10.27 3.32 -9.23
N TYR A 199 -10.55 4.33 -8.42
CA TYR A 199 -11.56 4.24 -7.36
C TYR A 199 -12.95 3.92 -7.93
N LEU A 200 -13.36 4.59 -9.02
CA LEU A 200 -14.64 4.35 -9.67
C LEU A 200 -14.71 2.92 -10.23
N ASP A 201 -13.65 2.46 -10.89
CA ASP A 201 -13.57 1.08 -11.37
C ASP A 201 -13.67 0.08 -10.20
N TYR A 202 -12.96 0.35 -9.10
CA TYR A 202 -13.00 -0.46 -7.89
C TYR A 202 -14.42 -0.54 -7.30
N ILE A 203 -15.09 0.59 -7.12
CA ILE A 203 -16.46 0.62 -6.52
C ILE A 203 -17.50 -0.04 -7.43
N ILE A 204 -17.37 0.12 -8.75
CA ILE A 204 -18.31 -0.50 -9.74
C ILE A 204 -18.10 -2.02 -9.78
N SER A 205 -16.86 -2.50 -9.69
CA SER A 205 -16.52 -3.92 -9.76
C SER A 205 -16.60 -4.63 -8.41
N ALA A 206 -16.51 -3.90 -7.30
CA ALA A 206 -16.51 -4.48 -5.95
C ALA A 206 -17.84 -5.19 -5.67
N LYS A 207 -17.76 -6.47 -5.36
CA LYS A 207 -18.90 -7.20 -4.78
C LYS A 207 -19.12 -6.69 -3.37
N LYS A 208 -20.35 -6.28 -3.07
CA LYS A 208 -20.75 -5.91 -1.69
C LYS A 208 -20.34 -7.03 -0.76
N ASP A 209 -19.54 -6.74 0.26
CA ASP A 209 -19.07 -7.64 1.33
C ASP A 209 -17.74 -8.39 1.07
N GLU A 210 -17.07 -8.27 -0.05
CA GLU A 210 -15.76 -8.88 -0.26
C GLU A 210 -14.65 -7.89 0.11
N LYS A 211 -13.92 -8.18 1.20
CA LYS A 211 -12.80 -7.35 1.62
C LYS A 211 -11.60 -7.59 0.69
N GLN A 212 -11.15 -6.53 0.03
CA GLN A 212 -10.00 -6.58 -0.86
C GLN A 212 -8.73 -6.93 -0.09
N GLN A 213 -8.10 -8.04 -0.43
CA GLN A 213 -6.77 -8.39 0.05
C GLN A 213 -5.70 -7.68 -0.76
N VAL A 214 -4.63 -7.27 -0.08
CA VAL A 214 -3.48 -6.59 -0.67
C VAL A 214 -2.18 -7.16 -0.09
N GLU A 215 -1.11 -7.06 -0.86
CA GLU A 215 0.23 -7.42 -0.44
C GLU A 215 1.05 -6.13 -0.23
N LEU A 216 1.99 -6.16 0.71
CA LEU A 216 2.90 -5.04 0.95
C LEU A 216 4.29 -5.39 0.41
N LEU A 217 4.81 -4.58 -0.48
CA LEU A 217 6.19 -4.58 -0.91
C LEU A 217 6.95 -3.56 -0.05
N MET A 218 7.86 -4.05 0.79
CA MET A 218 8.66 -3.21 1.68
C MET A 218 9.73 -2.42 0.91
N ALA A 219 10.31 -1.41 1.51
CA ALA A 219 11.33 -0.54 0.89
C ALA A 219 12.58 -1.28 0.37
N ASN A 220 12.83 -2.50 0.86
CA ASN A 220 13.93 -3.38 0.39
C ASN A 220 13.53 -4.29 -0.80
N ASN A 221 12.39 -4.01 -1.47
CA ASN A 221 11.82 -4.81 -2.55
C ASN A 221 11.46 -6.26 -2.17
N LYS A 222 11.26 -6.54 -0.89
CA LYS A 222 10.75 -7.84 -0.44
C LYS A 222 9.28 -7.71 -0.06
N LYS A 223 8.50 -8.71 -0.42
CA LYS A 223 7.10 -8.80 0.03
C LYS A 223 7.07 -9.09 1.53
N PHE A 224 6.16 -8.41 2.22
CA PHE A 224 5.86 -8.73 3.61
C PHE A 224 5.03 -10.02 3.67
N ASP A 225 5.34 -10.92 4.59
CA ASP A 225 4.79 -12.27 4.61
C ASP A 225 3.30 -12.35 4.99
N GLN A 226 2.78 -11.29 5.64
CA GLN A 226 1.38 -11.25 6.05
C GLN A 226 0.56 -10.45 5.03
N PRO A 227 -0.60 -10.97 4.56
CA PRO A 227 -1.49 -10.21 3.71
C PRO A 227 -2.20 -9.12 4.51
N GLY A 228 -2.44 -7.99 3.87
CA GLY A 228 -3.26 -6.92 4.38
C GLY A 228 -4.68 -6.97 3.85
N VAL A 229 -5.57 -6.26 4.52
CA VAL A 229 -6.97 -6.13 4.13
C VAL A 229 -7.33 -4.65 4.07
N VAL A 230 -7.89 -4.20 2.96
CA VAL A 230 -8.45 -2.85 2.83
C VAL A 230 -9.70 -2.77 3.71
N GLU A 231 -9.65 -1.92 4.74
CA GLU A 231 -10.74 -1.78 5.72
C GLU A 231 -11.45 -0.45 5.61
N THR A 232 -10.76 0.58 5.14
CA THR A 232 -11.29 1.93 5.11
C THR A 232 -10.90 2.61 3.81
N ILE A 233 -11.84 3.33 3.25
CA ILE A 233 -11.67 4.29 2.17
C ILE A 233 -12.09 5.63 2.75
N GLU A 234 -11.31 6.67 2.59
CA GLU A 234 -11.66 8.00 3.05
C GLU A 234 -12.93 8.51 2.36
N GLY A 235 -13.61 9.45 2.97
CA GLY A 235 -14.88 9.99 2.47
C GLY A 235 -14.71 11.17 1.50
N GLU A 236 -13.47 11.65 1.27
CA GLU A 236 -13.19 12.86 0.51
C GLU A 236 -11.95 12.68 -0.36
N PHE A 237 -12.03 13.18 -1.60
CA PHE A 237 -10.88 13.24 -2.50
C PHE A 237 -10.00 14.44 -2.16
N ASN A 238 -8.70 14.24 -2.25
CA ASN A 238 -7.77 15.36 -2.26
C ASN A 238 -7.89 16.12 -3.58
N HIS A 239 -8.40 17.35 -3.53
CA HIS A 239 -8.68 18.17 -4.71
C HIS A 239 -7.43 18.61 -5.48
N GLU A 240 -6.24 18.61 -4.83
CA GLU A 240 -4.99 18.99 -5.47
C GLU A 240 -4.42 17.84 -6.31
N THR A 241 -4.60 16.60 -5.86
CA THR A 241 -4.01 15.42 -6.50
C THR A 241 -5.00 14.54 -7.25
N GLY A 242 -6.33 14.73 -7.03
CA GLY A 242 -7.37 13.88 -7.60
C GLY A 242 -7.37 12.45 -7.05
N ASN A 243 -6.77 12.22 -5.90
CA ASN A 243 -6.65 10.91 -5.28
C ASN A 243 -7.52 10.79 -4.03
N ILE A 244 -7.89 9.57 -3.68
CA ILE A 244 -8.54 9.22 -2.41
C ILE A 244 -7.68 8.24 -1.63
N ALA A 245 -7.58 8.43 -0.32
CA ALA A 245 -6.76 7.56 0.50
C ALA A 245 -7.51 6.28 0.89
N PHE A 246 -6.87 5.16 0.67
CA PHE A 246 -7.25 3.84 1.16
C PHE A 246 -6.37 3.48 2.35
N ARG A 247 -6.94 2.74 3.30
CA ARG A 247 -6.21 2.18 4.43
C ARG A 247 -6.35 0.68 4.48
N ALA A 248 -5.24 -0.01 4.38
CA ALA A 248 -5.15 -1.44 4.61
C ALA A 248 -4.57 -1.72 6.02
N THR A 249 -5.07 -2.76 6.67
CA THR A 249 -4.58 -3.23 7.97
C THR A 249 -3.77 -4.50 7.77
N PHE A 250 -2.54 -4.49 8.30
CA PHE A 250 -1.61 -5.62 8.26
C PHE A 250 -1.34 -6.13 9.67
N PRO A 251 -1.47 -7.44 9.96
CA PRO A 251 -0.92 -8.05 11.17
C PRO A 251 0.61 -7.92 11.16
N ASN A 252 1.23 -7.65 12.31
CA ASN A 252 2.69 -7.53 12.43
C ASN A 252 3.21 -8.34 13.64
N PRO A 253 3.03 -9.67 13.65
CA PRO A 253 3.35 -10.51 14.79
C PRO A 253 4.84 -10.50 15.17
N ASP A 254 5.70 -10.38 14.18
CA ASP A 254 7.16 -10.40 14.38
C ASP A 254 7.75 -9.01 14.63
N GLY A 255 6.91 -7.94 14.62
CA GLY A 255 7.33 -6.56 14.86
C GLY A 255 8.32 -6.02 13.83
N ILE A 256 8.31 -6.57 12.59
CA ILE A 256 9.22 -6.17 11.51
C ILE A 256 8.90 -4.74 11.06
N LEU A 257 7.60 -4.44 10.88
CA LEU A 257 7.15 -3.12 10.44
C LEU A 257 7.12 -2.14 11.61
N ARG A 258 7.51 -0.90 11.33
CA ARG A 258 7.55 0.20 12.28
C ARG A 258 6.80 1.42 11.77
N HIS A 259 6.46 2.31 12.71
CA HIS A 259 5.83 3.59 12.38
C HIS A 259 6.74 4.45 11.51
N GLY A 260 6.19 5.04 10.44
CA GLY A 260 6.90 5.96 9.56
C GLY A 260 7.66 5.32 8.41
N GLU A 261 7.66 3.99 8.30
CA GLU A 261 8.20 3.30 7.13
C GLU A 261 7.36 3.56 5.87
N THR A 262 7.98 3.33 4.72
CA THR A 262 7.34 3.42 3.41
C THR A 262 7.42 2.08 2.69
N GLY A 263 6.53 1.89 1.73
CA GLY A 263 6.48 0.72 0.88
C GLY A 263 5.52 0.92 -0.29
N SER A 264 5.17 -0.17 -0.95
CA SER A 264 4.15 -0.17 -2.00
C SER A 264 3.08 -1.21 -1.72
N ILE A 265 1.83 -0.83 -1.87
CA ILE A 265 0.71 -1.79 -1.86
C ILE A 265 0.54 -2.38 -3.24
N LEU A 266 0.57 -3.70 -3.31
CA LEU A 266 0.26 -4.47 -4.50
C LEU A 266 -1.20 -4.93 -4.41
N MET A 267 -2.05 -4.34 -5.23
CA MET A 267 -3.47 -4.66 -5.29
C MET A 267 -3.80 -5.40 -6.59
N ARG A 268 -4.37 -6.59 -6.48
CA ARG A 268 -4.84 -7.37 -7.63
C ARG A 268 -6.21 -6.88 -8.07
N VAL A 269 -6.28 -6.49 -9.32
CA VAL A 269 -7.52 -6.06 -9.97
C VAL A 269 -7.92 -7.13 -10.98
N PRO A 270 -9.07 -7.80 -10.80
CA PRO A 270 -9.55 -8.79 -11.76
C PRO A 270 -9.96 -8.11 -13.07
N LEU A 271 -9.72 -8.79 -14.17
CA LEU A 271 -10.14 -8.41 -15.50
C LEU A 271 -10.98 -9.54 -16.08
N ASP A 272 -12.28 -9.40 -16.02
CA ASP A 272 -13.22 -10.40 -16.55
C ASP A 272 -13.26 -10.32 -18.07
N LYS A 273 -13.15 -11.48 -18.74
CA LYS A 273 -13.23 -11.61 -20.21
C LYS A 273 -12.27 -10.67 -20.94
N ALA A 274 -11.05 -10.52 -20.42
CA ALA A 274 -10.02 -9.71 -21.06
C ALA A 274 -9.63 -10.29 -22.42
N MET A 275 -9.59 -9.44 -23.46
CA MET A 275 -9.07 -9.82 -24.77
C MET A 275 -7.57 -9.69 -24.78
N LEU A 276 -6.86 -10.80 -24.99
CA LEU A 276 -5.42 -10.89 -24.92
C LEU A 276 -4.79 -11.17 -26.28
N ILE A 277 -3.67 -10.49 -26.54
CA ILE A 277 -2.78 -10.77 -27.67
C ILE A 277 -1.31 -10.81 -27.21
N PRO A 278 -0.43 -11.56 -27.86
CA PRO A 278 1.00 -11.50 -27.59
C PRO A 278 1.58 -10.12 -27.88
N GLN A 279 2.45 -9.60 -27.01
CA GLN A 279 3.13 -8.32 -27.24
C GLN A 279 3.94 -8.33 -28.54
N LYS A 280 4.55 -9.47 -28.90
CA LYS A 280 5.30 -9.66 -30.14
C LYS A 280 4.47 -9.45 -31.41
N ALA A 281 3.13 -9.52 -31.33
CA ALA A 281 2.22 -9.27 -32.45
C ALA A 281 1.98 -7.78 -32.73
N THR A 282 2.52 -6.91 -31.90
CA THR A 282 2.28 -5.47 -32.00
C THR A 282 3.52 -4.71 -32.45
N PHE A 283 3.32 -3.55 -33.04
CA PHE A 283 4.37 -2.59 -33.32
C PHE A 283 3.88 -1.16 -33.01
N GLU A 284 4.83 -0.30 -32.79
CA GLU A 284 4.56 1.07 -32.37
C GLU A 284 4.93 2.05 -33.47
N VAL A 285 4.05 2.98 -33.77
CA VAL A 285 4.29 4.08 -34.68
C VAL A 285 3.93 5.35 -33.95
N LEU A 286 4.92 6.19 -33.65
CA LEU A 286 4.80 7.35 -32.78
C LEU A 286 4.34 6.88 -31.37
N ASP A 287 3.20 7.33 -30.91
CA ASP A 287 2.60 7.04 -29.60
C ASP A 287 1.44 6.02 -29.66
N LYS A 288 1.26 5.37 -30.83
CA LYS A 288 0.15 4.45 -31.07
C LYS A 288 0.62 3.03 -31.33
N LYS A 289 -0.12 2.07 -30.77
CA LYS A 289 0.13 0.64 -30.99
C LYS A 289 -0.74 0.11 -32.13
N PHE A 290 -0.14 -0.68 -32.99
CA PHE A 290 -0.75 -1.30 -34.16
C PHE A 290 -0.51 -2.79 -34.20
N VAL A 291 -1.41 -3.48 -34.88
CA VAL A 291 -1.28 -4.88 -35.30
C VAL A 291 -1.51 -5.01 -36.78
N PHE A 292 -0.99 -6.08 -37.37
CA PHE A 292 -1.41 -6.52 -38.71
C PHE A 292 -2.52 -7.56 -38.57
N VAL A 293 -3.64 -7.30 -39.23
CA VAL A 293 -4.80 -8.20 -39.28
C VAL A 293 -4.98 -8.64 -40.73
N LEU A 294 -5.34 -9.90 -40.97
CA LEU A 294 -5.69 -10.42 -42.28
C LEU A 294 -7.19 -10.26 -42.55
N ASP A 295 -7.51 -9.77 -43.73
CA ASP A 295 -8.89 -9.74 -44.21
C ASP A 295 -9.33 -11.10 -44.79
N GLU A 296 -10.57 -11.18 -45.29
CA GLU A 296 -11.14 -12.39 -45.89
C GLU A 296 -10.38 -12.88 -47.16
N ASN A 297 -9.56 -12.02 -47.79
CA ASN A 297 -8.76 -12.30 -48.97
C ASN A 297 -7.30 -12.61 -48.65
N ASP A 298 -6.96 -12.80 -47.35
CA ASP A 298 -5.62 -12.98 -46.81
C ASP A 298 -4.67 -11.80 -47.09
N THR A 299 -5.26 -10.58 -47.12
CA THR A 299 -4.52 -9.32 -47.31
C THR A 299 -4.25 -8.67 -45.98
N VAL A 300 -2.99 -8.28 -45.76
CA VAL A 300 -2.53 -7.63 -44.55
C VAL A 300 -3.09 -6.21 -44.44
N GLN A 301 -3.72 -5.90 -43.31
CA GLN A 301 -4.21 -4.55 -42.97
C GLN A 301 -3.60 -4.10 -41.64
N GLN A 302 -3.07 -2.89 -41.63
CA GLN A 302 -2.63 -2.25 -40.41
C GLN A 302 -3.86 -1.73 -39.64
N ARG A 303 -3.97 -2.08 -38.36
CA ARG A 303 -5.06 -1.66 -37.51
C ARG A 303 -4.54 -1.11 -36.18
N GLU A 304 -5.03 0.08 -35.80
CA GLU A 304 -4.73 0.69 -34.52
C GLU A 304 -5.47 -0.07 -33.41
N ILE A 305 -4.80 -0.30 -32.28
CA ILE A 305 -5.36 -0.91 -31.09
C ILE A 305 -5.18 -0.01 -29.87
N VAL A 306 -6.12 -0.09 -28.93
CA VAL A 306 -6.01 0.53 -27.63
C VAL A 306 -5.70 -0.56 -26.61
N VAL A 307 -4.55 -0.43 -25.95
CA VAL A 307 -4.12 -1.34 -24.89
C VAL A 307 -4.61 -0.76 -23.55
N GLY A 308 -5.37 -1.54 -22.80
CA GLY A 308 -5.87 -1.18 -21.48
C GLY A 308 -4.93 -1.57 -20.35
N ALA A 309 -4.22 -2.70 -20.52
CA ALA A 309 -3.25 -3.16 -19.54
C ALA A 309 -2.14 -4.01 -20.17
N GLU A 310 -1.00 -4.06 -19.49
CA GLU A 310 0.15 -4.88 -19.87
C GLU A 310 0.32 -6.03 -18.89
N LEU A 311 0.46 -7.23 -19.41
CA LEU A 311 0.77 -8.45 -18.67
C LEU A 311 2.12 -8.98 -19.16
N PRO A 312 2.81 -9.88 -18.45
CA PRO A 312 4.00 -10.52 -18.95
C PRO A 312 3.74 -11.15 -20.33
N HIS A 313 4.45 -10.68 -21.37
CA HIS A 313 4.36 -11.11 -22.75
C HIS A 313 3.01 -10.90 -23.48
N LEU A 314 2.00 -10.33 -22.82
CA LEU A 314 0.65 -10.12 -23.37
C LEU A 314 0.19 -8.67 -23.21
N PHE A 315 -0.66 -8.22 -24.12
CA PHE A 315 -1.45 -7.01 -23.97
C PHE A 315 -2.93 -7.33 -23.80
N VAL A 316 -3.57 -6.62 -22.91
CA VAL A 316 -5.04 -6.56 -22.82
C VAL A 316 -5.52 -5.51 -23.80
N VAL A 317 -6.30 -5.90 -24.79
CA VAL A 317 -6.84 -5.00 -25.83
C VAL A 317 -8.24 -4.57 -25.43
N GLU A 318 -8.44 -3.26 -25.32
CA GLU A 318 -9.76 -2.68 -25.07
C GLU A 318 -10.53 -2.38 -26.34
N LYS A 319 -9.83 -1.92 -27.40
CA LYS A 319 -10.45 -1.52 -28.68
C LYS A 319 -9.54 -1.86 -29.87
N GLY A 320 -10.18 -2.06 -31.01
CA GLY A 320 -9.49 -2.22 -32.28
C GLY A 320 -9.42 -3.66 -32.79
N LEU A 321 -9.77 -4.66 -31.98
CA LEU A 321 -9.80 -6.06 -32.37
C LEU A 321 -11.11 -6.75 -32.00
N SER A 322 -11.38 -7.84 -32.72
CA SER A 322 -12.45 -8.81 -32.45
C SER A 322 -11.86 -10.20 -32.27
N LEU A 323 -12.55 -11.08 -31.54
CA LEU A 323 -12.07 -12.45 -31.27
C LEU A 323 -11.83 -13.30 -32.54
N ASN A 324 -12.50 -12.96 -33.65
CA ASN A 324 -12.37 -13.68 -34.92
C ASN A 324 -11.30 -13.08 -35.83
N ASP A 325 -10.66 -11.97 -35.45
CA ASP A 325 -9.61 -11.37 -36.26
C ASP A 325 -8.38 -12.29 -36.31
N LYS A 326 -7.73 -12.36 -37.47
CA LYS A 326 -6.49 -13.09 -37.68
C LYS A 326 -5.33 -12.10 -37.53
N VAL A 327 -4.59 -12.19 -36.44
CA VAL A 327 -3.48 -11.28 -36.09
C VAL A 327 -2.14 -11.94 -36.47
N LEU A 328 -1.29 -11.21 -37.16
CA LEU A 328 0.06 -11.64 -37.51
C LEU A 328 0.95 -11.64 -36.25
N LEU A 329 1.58 -12.75 -35.92
CA LEU A 329 2.43 -12.90 -34.74
C LEU A 329 3.91 -12.72 -35.04
N GLU A 330 4.35 -13.11 -36.26
CA GLU A 330 5.76 -13.11 -36.65
C GLU A 330 5.94 -12.53 -38.05
N GLY A 331 7.12 -11.95 -38.29
CA GLY A 331 7.40 -11.34 -39.59
C GLY A 331 6.84 -9.94 -39.78
N ILE A 332 6.41 -9.25 -38.71
CA ILE A 332 5.82 -7.90 -38.74
C ILE A 332 6.70 -6.90 -39.53
N ARG A 333 8.02 -7.02 -39.44
CA ARG A 333 8.96 -6.13 -40.15
C ARG A 333 9.11 -6.44 -41.66
N MET A 334 8.59 -7.58 -42.10
CA MET A 334 8.75 -8.07 -43.49
C MET A 334 7.52 -7.87 -44.36
N VAL A 335 6.37 -7.55 -43.74
CA VAL A 335 5.10 -7.36 -44.46
C VAL A 335 4.74 -5.88 -44.58
N LYS A 336 3.93 -5.54 -45.57
CA LYS A 336 3.37 -4.22 -45.80
C LYS A 336 1.86 -4.29 -45.85
N SER A 337 1.20 -3.24 -45.40
CA SER A 337 -0.26 -3.12 -45.54
C SER A 337 -0.65 -3.18 -47.01
N GLY A 338 -1.66 -4.00 -47.35
CA GLY A 338 -2.12 -4.26 -48.69
C GLY A 338 -1.43 -5.47 -49.38
N GLU A 339 -0.45 -6.12 -48.74
CA GLU A 339 0.22 -7.30 -49.25
C GLU A 339 -0.59 -8.58 -48.97
N LYS A 340 -0.66 -9.48 -49.93
CA LYS A 340 -1.26 -10.80 -49.76
C LYS A 340 -0.21 -11.79 -49.28
N ILE A 341 -0.44 -12.49 -48.19
CA ILE A 341 0.54 -13.41 -47.59
C ILE A 341 -0.02 -14.83 -47.45
N HIS A 342 0.88 -15.81 -47.44
CA HIS A 342 0.59 -17.17 -47.02
C HIS A 342 0.97 -17.36 -45.56
N TYR A 343 0.07 -17.97 -44.78
CA TYR A 343 0.25 -18.11 -43.33
C TYR A 343 -0.13 -19.49 -42.82
N ASP A 344 0.45 -19.86 -41.72
CA ASP A 344 0.02 -20.97 -40.88
C ASP A 344 -0.75 -20.43 -39.68
N PHE A 345 -1.95 -20.96 -39.47
CA PHE A 345 -2.79 -20.53 -38.34
C PHE A 345 -2.48 -21.41 -37.13
N GLU A 346 -2.09 -20.82 -36.03
CA GLU A 346 -1.91 -21.47 -34.73
C GLU A 346 -3.04 -21.06 -33.76
N LYS A 347 -3.55 -22.04 -33.01
CA LYS A 347 -4.60 -21.75 -32.02
C LYS A 347 -4.07 -20.88 -30.89
N PRO A 348 -4.87 -19.90 -30.41
CA PRO A 348 -4.42 -18.98 -29.37
C PRO A 348 -3.93 -19.69 -28.09
N GLU A 349 -4.56 -20.80 -27.71
CA GLU A 349 -4.20 -21.56 -26.52
C GLU A 349 -2.80 -22.18 -26.61
N SER A 350 -2.41 -22.62 -27.81
CA SER A 350 -1.08 -23.14 -28.08
C SER A 350 -0.01 -22.06 -27.91
N ILE A 351 -0.30 -20.85 -28.39
CA ILE A 351 0.62 -19.72 -28.28
C ILE A 351 0.86 -19.34 -26.82
N LEU A 352 -0.19 -19.30 -26.01
CA LEU A 352 -0.08 -19.00 -24.60
C LEU A 352 0.84 -19.99 -23.87
N SER A 353 0.79 -21.26 -24.24
CA SER A 353 1.61 -22.30 -23.61
C SER A 353 3.11 -22.21 -23.95
N HIS A 354 3.47 -21.45 -24.99
CA HIS A 354 4.85 -21.31 -25.46
C HIS A 354 5.45 -19.91 -25.21
N LEU A 355 4.68 -18.97 -24.60
CA LEU A 355 5.16 -17.60 -24.36
C LEU A 355 6.42 -17.55 -23.48
N ASP A 356 6.57 -18.48 -22.54
CA ASP A 356 7.72 -18.57 -21.64
C ASP A 356 9.01 -19.15 -22.29
N LEU A 357 8.90 -19.72 -23.49
CA LEU A 357 10.01 -20.37 -24.16
C LEU A 357 10.87 -19.42 -25.05
N TYR A 358 10.50 -18.15 -25.17
CA TYR A 358 11.14 -17.17 -26.05
C TYR A 358 11.89 -16.06 -25.31
N THR A 359 12.26 -16.28 -24.05
CA THR A 359 13.20 -15.41 -23.32
C THR A 359 14.63 -15.88 -23.58
N GLU A 360 15.23 -15.45 -24.69
CA GLU A 360 16.69 -15.36 -24.89
C GLU A 360 17.11 -13.89 -24.92
#